data_fd46be11ef16aedbfd418789dd155bb2
#
_entry.id   fd46be11ef16aedbfd418789dd155bb2
#
_cell.length_a   1.000
_cell.length_b   1.000
_cell.length_c   1.000
_cell.angle_alpha   90.00
_cell.angle_beta   90.00
_cell.angle_gamma   90.00
#
_symmetry.space_group_name_H-M   'P 1'
#
loop_
_entity.id
_entity.type
_entity.pdbx_description
1 polymer ?
#
loop_
_entity_poly.entity_id
_entity_poly.type
_entity_poly.pdbx_seq_one_letter_code
_entity_poly.pdbx_strand_id
1 'polypeptide(L)'
;MILLLLTSIFTLSTALPYNDTFARYMLPLSSATFSDNPQICLQKLYVDAQLIKRFEFLCDDSNVNTCSGYLALLNADKTIVVAFRGSTGTQVQYEEANNYLGPDFFGMGKVHRYFHRAFMILWNGGMKDEFVSLAQQYADYSIHVQGQSLGAALSSLASAAIILDDRFSNRKMTHYNTGQPRVGDAQFAAAHTKLIPDFYRITHARDTVSHRPSMDRGFIHHAKEIWYNNTMEPGSPYVVCDSECPGDRDSWYDHRLYFGTHIGDYGRLGCSTHVL
;
A
#
# COMPACT_ATOMS: atom_id res chain seq x y z
N MET A 1 19.15 -14.23 48.76
CA MET A 1 18.09 -14.25 47.75
C MET A 1 18.25 -12.98 46.93
N ILE A 2 18.96 -13.06 45.80
CA ILE A 2 19.28 -11.91 44.94
C ILE A 2 18.20 -11.85 43.88
N LEU A 3 17.41 -10.77 43.90
CA LEU A 3 16.34 -10.48 42.94
C LEU A 3 17.01 -9.88 41.69
N LEU A 4 17.13 -10.67 40.63
CA LEU A 4 17.54 -10.19 39.30
C LEU A 4 16.38 -9.45 38.66
N LEU A 5 16.46 -8.12 38.66
CA LEU A 5 15.59 -7.26 37.85
C LEU A 5 16.00 -7.38 36.38
N LEU A 6 15.24 -8.14 35.61
CA LEU A 6 15.31 -8.14 34.15
C LEU A 6 14.72 -6.82 33.65
N THR A 7 15.58 -5.86 33.37
CA THR A 7 15.20 -4.66 32.60
C THR A 7 15.09 -5.05 31.13
N SER A 8 13.88 -5.21 30.63
CA SER A 8 13.61 -5.30 29.20
C SER A 8 13.94 -3.97 28.55
N ILE A 9 15.03 -3.93 27.80
CA ILE A 9 15.40 -2.80 26.95
C ILE A 9 14.43 -2.81 25.77
N PHE A 10 13.37 -2.00 25.83
CA PHE A 10 12.59 -1.67 24.66
C PHE A 10 13.46 -0.77 23.77
N THR A 11 14.05 -1.34 22.74
CA THR A 11 14.61 -0.55 21.64
C THR A 11 13.44 0.11 20.92
N LEU A 12 13.23 1.40 21.12
CA LEU A 12 12.38 2.19 20.24
C LEU A 12 13.03 2.13 18.85
N SER A 13 12.42 1.37 17.94
CA SER A 13 12.75 1.46 16.53
C SER A 13 12.33 2.84 16.05
N THR A 14 13.28 3.71 15.78
CA THR A 14 13.01 5.00 15.14
C THR A 14 12.72 4.73 13.67
N ALA A 15 11.57 5.22 13.17
CA ALA A 15 11.22 5.15 11.76
C ALA A 15 12.37 5.72 10.90
N LEU A 16 12.70 5.03 9.82
CA LEU A 16 13.64 5.54 8.83
C LEU A 16 13.05 6.82 8.20
N PRO A 17 13.86 7.83 7.87
CA PRO A 17 13.36 9.01 7.19
C PRO A 17 12.81 8.64 5.80
N TYR A 18 11.79 9.36 5.35
CA TYR A 18 11.29 9.23 3.97
C TYR A 18 12.42 9.42 2.96
N ASN A 19 12.43 8.57 1.93
CA ASN A 19 13.44 8.60 0.88
C ASN A 19 12.75 8.74 -0.49
N ASP A 20 12.85 9.93 -1.11
CA ASP A 20 12.24 10.25 -2.41
C ASP A 20 12.78 9.35 -3.53
N THR A 21 14.08 9.08 -3.55
CA THR A 21 14.69 8.19 -4.56
C THR A 21 14.14 6.77 -4.46
N PHE A 22 13.98 6.26 -3.24
CA PHE A 22 13.38 4.95 -3.00
C PHE A 22 11.90 4.92 -3.40
N ALA A 23 11.13 5.97 -3.07
CA ALA A 23 9.72 6.09 -3.46
C ALA A 23 9.53 6.01 -4.98
N ARG A 24 10.38 6.73 -5.74
CA ARG A 24 10.38 6.72 -7.21
C ARG A 24 10.78 5.35 -7.77
N TYR A 25 11.80 4.73 -7.17
CA TYR A 25 12.26 3.41 -7.55
C TYR A 25 11.17 2.35 -7.37
N MET A 26 10.37 2.44 -6.29
CA MET A 26 9.31 1.47 -6.00
C MET A 26 7.97 1.76 -6.68
N LEU A 27 7.71 3.00 -7.17
CA LEU A 27 6.44 3.38 -7.80
C LEU A 27 5.98 2.43 -8.92
N PRO A 28 6.86 1.98 -9.84
CA PRO A 28 6.47 1.10 -10.93
C PRO A 28 5.88 -0.23 -10.50
N LEU A 29 6.12 -0.68 -9.27
CA LEU A 29 5.47 -1.88 -8.71
C LEU A 29 3.95 -1.69 -8.61
N SER A 30 3.48 -0.47 -8.25
CA SER A 30 2.06 -0.13 -8.31
C SER A 30 1.54 -0.12 -9.74
N SER A 31 2.29 0.43 -10.70
CA SER A 31 1.90 0.44 -12.11
C SER A 31 1.78 -0.98 -12.67
N ALA A 32 2.72 -1.86 -12.34
CA ALA A 32 2.71 -3.25 -12.78
C ALA A 32 1.44 -4.01 -12.39
N THR A 33 0.74 -3.61 -11.31
CA THR A 33 -0.53 -4.21 -10.91
C THR A 33 -1.66 -4.03 -11.92
N PHE A 34 -1.57 -3.01 -12.79
CA PHE A 34 -2.53 -2.72 -13.85
C PHE A 34 -2.23 -3.47 -15.16
N SER A 35 -1.11 -4.17 -15.23
CA SER A 35 -0.76 -5.02 -16.37
C SER A 35 -1.41 -6.40 -16.22
N ASP A 36 -1.86 -6.98 -17.33
CA ASP A 36 -2.29 -8.38 -17.37
C ASP A 36 -1.12 -9.34 -17.15
N ASN A 37 0.09 -8.88 -17.48
CA ASN A 37 1.34 -9.58 -17.21
C ASN A 37 2.35 -8.67 -16.49
N PRO A 38 2.32 -8.60 -15.15
CA PRO A 38 3.25 -7.79 -14.35
C PRO A 38 4.73 -8.09 -14.62
N GLN A 39 5.08 -9.32 -15.03
CA GLN A 39 6.46 -9.70 -15.31
C GLN A 39 7.11 -8.80 -16.37
N ILE A 40 6.35 -8.31 -17.35
CA ILE A 40 6.86 -7.40 -18.38
C ILE A 40 7.39 -6.11 -17.76
N CYS A 41 6.64 -5.51 -16.82
CA CYS A 41 7.08 -4.33 -16.08
C CYS A 41 8.30 -4.63 -15.21
N LEU A 42 8.23 -5.72 -14.45
CA LEU A 42 9.26 -6.09 -13.49
C LEU A 42 10.62 -6.28 -14.18
N GLN A 43 10.68 -7.04 -15.29
CA GLN A 43 11.92 -7.30 -16.02
C GLN A 43 12.52 -6.08 -16.69
N LYS A 44 11.70 -5.09 -17.06
CA LYS A 44 12.20 -3.84 -17.66
C LYS A 44 12.87 -2.91 -16.64
N LEU A 45 12.39 -2.93 -15.40
CA LEU A 45 12.68 -1.89 -14.44
C LEU A 45 13.57 -2.35 -13.29
N TYR A 46 13.61 -3.65 -13.03
CA TYR A 46 14.36 -4.22 -11.92
C TYR A 46 15.27 -5.35 -12.39
N VAL A 47 16.50 -5.32 -11.92
CA VAL A 47 17.48 -6.39 -12.19
C VAL A 47 17.05 -7.66 -11.46
N ASP A 48 17.01 -8.76 -12.19
CA ASP A 48 16.67 -10.09 -11.66
C ASP A 48 15.35 -10.12 -10.88
N ALA A 49 14.32 -9.50 -11.45
CA ALA A 49 12.97 -9.51 -10.89
C ALA A 49 12.13 -10.67 -11.43
N GLN A 50 11.41 -11.31 -10.53
CA GLN A 50 10.58 -12.47 -10.83
C GLN A 50 9.16 -12.28 -10.30
N LEU A 51 8.15 -12.35 -11.18
CA LEU A 51 6.76 -12.51 -10.77
C LEU A 51 6.58 -13.93 -10.21
N ILE A 52 6.09 -14.02 -8.98
CA ILE A 52 5.77 -15.31 -8.37
C ILE A 52 4.35 -15.71 -8.75
N LYS A 53 3.38 -14.82 -8.46
CA LYS A 53 1.98 -15.10 -8.77
C LYS A 53 1.14 -13.83 -8.80
N ARG A 54 0.24 -13.75 -9.78
CA ARG A 54 -0.83 -12.75 -9.85
C ARG A 54 -2.13 -13.38 -9.35
N PHE A 55 -2.86 -12.59 -8.56
CA PHE A 55 -4.18 -12.95 -8.03
C PHE A 55 -5.20 -11.97 -8.58
N GLU A 56 -6.34 -12.48 -9.01
CA GLU A 56 -7.46 -11.66 -9.46
C GLU A 56 -8.77 -12.39 -9.22
N PHE A 57 -9.70 -11.72 -8.54
CA PHE A 57 -10.99 -12.28 -8.18
C PHE A 57 -12.08 -11.21 -8.30
N LEU A 58 -13.32 -11.63 -8.60
CA LEU A 58 -14.49 -10.77 -8.40
C LEU A 58 -14.56 -10.37 -6.93
N CYS A 59 -14.70 -9.08 -6.63
CA CYS A 59 -14.60 -8.59 -5.26
C CYS A 59 -15.78 -7.76 -4.78
N ASP A 60 -16.80 -7.59 -5.61
CA ASP A 60 -18.07 -6.97 -5.21
C ASP A 60 -19.27 -7.63 -5.91
N ASP A 61 -20.45 -7.10 -5.65
CA ASP A 61 -21.71 -7.68 -6.14
C ASP A 61 -22.05 -7.27 -7.58
N SER A 62 -21.15 -6.53 -8.26
CA SER A 62 -21.33 -6.15 -9.65
C SER A 62 -21.20 -7.32 -10.63
N ASN A 63 -20.49 -8.39 -10.22
CA ASN A 63 -20.07 -9.50 -11.07
C ASN A 63 -19.19 -9.11 -12.26
N VAL A 64 -18.62 -7.89 -12.25
CA VAL A 64 -17.69 -7.39 -13.28
C VAL A 64 -16.42 -6.78 -12.68
N ASN A 65 -16.49 -6.21 -11.46
CA ASN A 65 -15.35 -5.59 -10.81
C ASN A 65 -14.44 -6.65 -10.21
N THR A 66 -13.16 -6.60 -10.54
CA THR A 66 -12.15 -7.49 -9.96
C THR A 66 -11.19 -6.72 -9.06
N CYS A 67 -10.75 -7.38 -7.99
CA CYS A 67 -9.61 -6.96 -7.21
C CYS A 67 -8.39 -7.79 -7.61
N SER A 68 -7.25 -7.16 -7.73
CA SER A 68 -6.03 -7.82 -8.19
C SER A 68 -4.81 -7.38 -7.38
N GLY A 69 -3.84 -8.28 -7.29
CA GLY A 69 -2.54 -8.04 -6.71
C GLY A 69 -1.57 -9.11 -7.15
N TYR A 70 -0.31 -8.95 -6.79
CA TYR A 70 0.71 -9.95 -7.10
C TYR A 70 1.76 -10.06 -6.01
N LEU A 71 2.48 -11.17 -6.01
CA LEU A 71 3.72 -11.40 -5.28
C LEU A 71 4.87 -11.51 -6.28
N ALA A 72 5.99 -10.88 -5.95
CA ALA A 72 7.21 -10.91 -6.75
C ALA A 72 8.46 -10.92 -5.87
N LEU A 73 9.58 -11.29 -6.48
CA LEU A 73 10.92 -11.15 -5.91
C LEU A 73 11.69 -10.09 -6.69
N LEU A 74 12.35 -9.19 -6.00
CA LEU A 74 13.45 -8.39 -6.50
C LEU A 74 14.74 -8.99 -5.93
N ASN A 75 15.35 -9.93 -6.68
CA ASN A 75 16.45 -10.73 -6.14
C ASN A 75 17.70 -9.89 -5.90
N ALA A 76 17.99 -8.92 -6.78
CA ALA A 76 19.11 -8.00 -6.59
C ALA A 76 18.97 -7.15 -5.30
N ASP A 77 17.74 -6.81 -4.92
CA ASP A 77 17.42 -6.01 -3.72
C ASP A 77 17.12 -6.88 -2.49
N LYS A 78 17.11 -8.19 -2.64
CA LYS A 78 16.65 -9.14 -1.61
C LYS A 78 15.31 -8.73 -1.00
N THR A 79 14.31 -8.51 -1.85
CA THR A 79 13.02 -7.99 -1.44
C THR A 79 11.86 -8.84 -1.97
N ILE A 80 10.96 -9.24 -1.08
CA ILE A 80 9.65 -9.79 -1.41
C ILE A 80 8.68 -8.64 -1.59
N VAL A 81 8.02 -8.57 -2.75
CA VAL A 81 7.03 -7.55 -3.07
C VAL A 81 5.62 -8.11 -2.92
N VAL A 82 4.76 -7.34 -2.23
CA VAL A 82 3.32 -7.58 -2.13
C VAL A 82 2.63 -6.33 -2.68
N ALA A 83 2.03 -6.41 -3.86
CA ALA A 83 1.46 -5.25 -4.54
C ALA A 83 -0.01 -5.45 -4.90
N PHE A 84 -0.80 -4.35 -4.78
CA PHE A 84 -2.25 -4.36 -5.03
C PHE A 84 -2.63 -3.29 -6.04
N ARG A 85 -3.59 -3.64 -6.92
CA ARG A 85 -4.13 -2.77 -7.95
C ARG A 85 -5.14 -1.77 -7.38
N GLY A 86 -5.12 -0.55 -7.89
CA GLY A 86 -6.17 0.44 -7.71
C GLY A 86 -7.46 0.06 -8.44
N SER A 87 -8.51 0.86 -8.21
CA SER A 87 -9.82 0.63 -8.81
C SER A 87 -9.80 0.77 -10.32
N THR A 88 -10.65 0.00 -11.00
CA THR A 88 -10.84 0.06 -12.44
C THR A 88 -12.33 0.16 -12.78
N GLY A 89 -12.66 0.78 -13.92
CA GLY A 89 -14.03 0.87 -14.40
C GLY A 89 -14.99 1.53 -13.41
N THR A 90 -16.08 0.85 -13.09
CA THR A 90 -17.14 1.31 -12.17
C THR A 90 -16.85 1.00 -10.69
N GLN A 91 -15.72 0.40 -10.38
CA GLN A 91 -15.37 -0.07 -9.03
C GLN A 91 -15.43 1.04 -7.98
N VAL A 92 -15.00 2.27 -8.33
CA VAL A 92 -15.08 3.44 -7.42
C VAL A 92 -16.50 3.70 -6.94
N GLN A 93 -17.52 3.48 -7.76
CA GLN A 93 -18.92 3.67 -7.39
C GLN A 93 -19.37 2.68 -6.32
N TYR A 94 -18.88 1.43 -6.39
CA TYR A 94 -19.15 0.41 -5.37
C TYR A 94 -18.40 0.68 -4.06
N GLU A 95 -17.19 1.22 -4.14
CA GLU A 95 -16.44 1.69 -2.97
C GLU A 95 -17.21 2.80 -2.25
N GLU A 96 -17.69 3.81 -2.99
CA GLU A 96 -18.47 4.92 -2.43
C GLU A 96 -19.82 4.47 -1.86
N ALA A 97 -20.49 3.52 -2.50
CA ALA A 97 -21.74 2.94 -2.00
C ALA A 97 -21.55 2.16 -0.68
N ASN A 98 -20.35 1.61 -0.44
CA ASN A 98 -19.98 0.90 0.78
C ASN A 98 -19.09 1.73 1.72
N ASN A 99 -19.16 3.06 1.62
CA ASN A 99 -18.35 4.02 2.35
C ASN A 99 -18.81 4.16 3.81
N TYR A 100 -18.61 3.12 4.60
CA TYR A 100 -18.86 3.09 6.04
C TYR A 100 -17.91 2.11 6.73
N LEU A 101 -17.71 2.32 8.02
CA LEU A 101 -16.91 1.44 8.86
C LEU A 101 -17.53 0.04 8.91
N GLY A 102 -16.73 -0.94 8.60
CA GLY A 102 -17.09 -2.34 8.56
C GLY A 102 -16.63 -3.11 9.80
N PRO A 103 -16.12 -4.34 9.63
CA PRO A 103 -15.69 -5.17 10.75
C PRO A 103 -14.40 -4.64 11.39
N ASP A 104 -14.15 -5.11 12.61
CA ASP A 104 -12.86 -4.99 13.27
C ASP A 104 -11.80 -5.78 12.50
N PHE A 105 -10.61 -5.19 12.36
CA PHE A 105 -9.49 -5.81 11.66
C PHE A 105 -8.46 -6.33 12.66
N PHE A 106 -8.60 -7.59 13.03
CA PHE A 106 -7.71 -8.31 13.94
C PHE A 106 -7.45 -7.61 15.29
N GLY A 107 -8.47 -6.98 15.88
CA GLY A 107 -8.37 -6.26 17.15
C GLY A 107 -7.77 -4.86 17.05
N MET A 108 -7.42 -4.41 15.85
CA MET A 108 -6.82 -3.09 15.63
C MET A 108 -7.86 -1.95 15.54
N GLY A 109 -9.14 -2.24 15.36
CA GLY A 109 -10.21 -1.27 15.12
C GLY A 109 -10.93 -1.54 13.80
N LYS A 110 -11.93 -0.71 13.51
CA LYS A 110 -12.82 -0.90 12.35
C LYS A 110 -12.18 -0.31 11.09
N VAL A 111 -12.34 -1.03 9.97
CA VAL A 111 -11.86 -0.60 8.66
C VAL A 111 -13.00 -0.46 7.67
N HIS A 112 -12.76 0.23 6.57
CA HIS A 112 -13.71 0.41 5.48
C HIS A 112 -14.23 -0.94 4.98
N ARG A 113 -15.55 -1.10 4.90
CA ARG A 113 -16.18 -2.37 4.57
C ARG A 113 -15.73 -2.94 3.22
N TYR A 114 -15.69 -2.09 2.19
CA TYR A 114 -15.28 -2.52 0.86
C TYR A 114 -13.80 -2.96 0.86
N PHE A 115 -12.91 -2.19 1.46
CA PHE A 115 -11.48 -2.51 1.51
C PHE A 115 -11.23 -3.83 2.27
N HIS A 116 -11.93 -4.01 3.39
CA HIS A 116 -11.86 -5.27 4.11
C HIS A 116 -12.27 -6.45 3.24
N ARG A 117 -13.44 -6.38 2.59
CA ARG A 117 -13.95 -7.44 1.72
C ARG A 117 -12.97 -7.76 0.58
N ALA A 118 -12.52 -6.73 -0.13
CA ALA A 118 -11.59 -6.86 -1.25
C ALA A 118 -10.26 -7.49 -0.82
N PHE A 119 -9.69 -7.04 0.30
CA PHE A 119 -8.48 -7.61 0.88
C PHE A 119 -8.67 -9.08 1.25
N MET A 120 -9.72 -9.42 2.00
CA MET A 120 -9.96 -10.79 2.46
C MET A 120 -10.18 -11.78 1.32
N ILE A 121 -10.80 -11.35 0.21
CA ILE A 121 -10.97 -12.17 -0.98
C ILE A 121 -9.59 -12.51 -1.60
N LEU A 122 -8.71 -11.54 -1.78
CA LEU A 122 -7.36 -11.78 -2.29
C LEU A 122 -6.52 -12.61 -1.33
N TRP A 123 -6.53 -12.23 -0.05
CA TRP A 123 -5.70 -12.83 0.99
C TRP A 123 -6.06 -14.30 1.22
N ASN A 124 -7.36 -14.61 1.39
CA ASN A 124 -7.84 -15.97 1.57
C ASN A 124 -7.96 -16.75 0.25
N GLY A 125 -7.94 -16.06 -0.91
CA GLY A 125 -7.90 -16.67 -2.24
C GLY A 125 -6.54 -17.25 -2.62
N GLY A 126 -5.64 -17.39 -1.64
CA GLY A 126 -4.35 -18.05 -1.78
C GLY A 126 -3.14 -17.12 -1.72
N MET A 127 -3.33 -15.78 -1.68
CA MET A 127 -2.20 -14.84 -1.58
C MET A 127 -1.46 -15.02 -0.26
N LYS A 128 -2.18 -15.26 0.85
CA LYS A 128 -1.59 -15.53 2.16
C LYS A 128 -0.67 -16.74 2.13
N ASP A 129 -1.16 -17.85 1.63
CA ASP A 129 -0.40 -19.13 1.67
C ASP A 129 0.85 -19.04 0.79
N GLU A 130 0.73 -18.43 -0.38
CA GLU A 130 1.84 -18.18 -1.28
C GLU A 130 2.88 -17.23 -0.64
N PHE A 131 2.42 -16.13 0.00
CA PHE A 131 3.30 -15.20 0.71
C PHE A 131 4.04 -15.91 1.85
N VAL A 132 3.36 -16.71 2.65
CA VAL A 132 3.95 -17.45 3.78
C VAL A 132 5.04 -18.40 3.27
N SER A 133 4.75 -19.19 2.24
CA SER A 133 5.72 -20.09 1.62
C SER A 133 6.96 -19.33 1.11
N LEU A 134 6.71 -18.23 0.40
CA LEU A 134 7.77 -17.39 -0.16
C LEU A 134 8.64 -16.76 0.94
N ALA A 135 8.01 -16.21 1.98
CA ALA A 135 8.71 -15.55 3.07
C ALA A 135 9.51 -16.53 3.94
N GLN A 136 9.10 -17.78 4.03
CA GLN A 136 9.87 -18.83 4.68
C GLN A 136 11.08 -19.26 3.84
N GLN A 137 10.89 -19.40 2.52
CA GLN A 137 11.96 -19.77 1.59
C GLN A 137 13.05 -18.67 1.50
N TYR A 138 12.65 -17.40 1.51
CA TYR A 138 13.53 -16.24 1.41
C TYR A 138 13.60 -15.49 2.75
N ALA A 139 14.09 -16.21 3.78
CA ALA A 139 14.08 -15.72 5.16
C ALA A 139 14.96 -14.47 5.39
N ASP A 140 15.96 -14.22 4.56
CA ASP A 140 16.85 -13.05 4.61
C ASP A 140 16.38 -11.86 3.76
N TYR A 141 15.27 -12.01 2.99
CA TYR A 141 14.70 -10.91 2.20
C TYR A 141 13.87 -9.98 3.07
N SER A 142 13.93 -8.68 2.79
CA SER A 142 12.98 -7.71 3.32
C SER A 142 11.61 -7.83 2.63
N ILE A 143 10.60 -7.21 3.21
CA ILE A 143 9.25 -7.16 2.63
C ILE A 143 8.98 -5.73 2.18
N HIS A 144 8.49 -5.55 0.96
CA HIS A 144 7.97 -4.28 0.48
C HIS A 144 6.49 -4.43 0.09
N VAL A 145 5.65 -3.60 0.72
CA VAL A 145 4.21 -3.61 0.45
C VAL A 145 3.83 -2.32 -0.26
N GLN A 146 3.07 -2.42 -1.34
CA GLN A 146 2.77 -1.24 -2.16
C GLN A 146 1.39 -1.31 -2.82
N GLY A 147 0.85 -0.12 -3.15
CA GLY A 147 -0.36 0.04 -3.92
C GLY A 147 -0.65 1.51 -4.24
N GLN A 148 -1.63 1.73 -5.11
CA GLN A 148 -2.15 3.04 -5.44
C GLN A 148 -3.68 3.04 -5.28
N SER A 149 -4.27 4.13 -4.75
CA SER A 149 -5.73 4.24 -4.62
C SER A 149 -6.32 3.12 -3.73
N LEU A 150 -7.32 2.39 -4.20
CA LEU A 150 -7.81 1.15 -3.55
C LEU A 150 -6.64 0.22 -3.21
N GLY A 151 -5.68 0.02 -4.11
CA GLY A 151 -4.50 -0.81 -3.87
C GLY A 151 -3.67 -0.33 -2.68
N ALA A 152 -3.60 0.98 -2.45
CA ALA A 152 -2.94 1.55 -1.28
C ALA A 152 -3.69 1.21 0.02
N ALA A 153 -5.03 1.21 0.00
CA ALA A 153 -5.82 0.76 1.14
C ALA A 153 -5.62 -0.74 1.42
N LEU A 154 -5.62 -1.58 0.37
CA LEU A 154 -5.40 -3.02 0.51
C LEU A 154 -3.97 -3.33 1.00
N SER A 155 -2.98 -2.56 0.54
CA SER A 155 -1.59 -2.69 1.00
C SER A 155 -1.44 -2.38 2.49
N SER A 156 -2.21 -1.42 3.02
CA SER A 156 -2.24 -1.12 4.46
C SER A 156 -2.80 -2.29 5.28
N LEU A 157 -3.86 -2.93 4.80
CA LEU A 157 -4.41 -4.13 5.45
C LEU A 157 -3.42 -5.30 5.37
N ALA A 158 -2.77 -5.47 4.22
CA ALA A 158 -1.77 -6.52 4.03
C ALA A 158 -0.56 -6.37 4.95
N SER A 159 -0.01 -5.17 5.05
CA SER A 159 1.15 -4.90 5.90
C SER A 159 0.83 -5.18 7.38
N ALA A 160 -0.36 -4.79 7.85
CA ALA A 160 -0.82 -5.12 9.19
C ALA A 160 -1.00 -6.63 9.39
N ALA A 161 -1.67 -7.33 8.45
CA ALA A 161 -1.89 -8.77 8.54
C ALA A 161 -0.57 -9.57 8.54
N ILE A 162 0.45 -9.11 7.79
CA ILE A 162 1.76 -9.74 7.75
C ILE A 162 2.49 -9.57 9.09
N ILE A 163 2.56 -8.36 9.63
CA ILE A 163 3.31 -8.11 10.87
C ILE A 163 2.61 -8.66 12.11
N LEU A 164 1.28 -8.79 12.10
CA LEU A 164 0.53 -9.45 13.16
C LEU A 164 0.73 -10.96 13.20
N ASP A 165 1.28 -11.55 12.16
CA ASP A 165 1.70 -12.96 12.18
C ASP A 165 3.07 -13.06 12.85
N ASP A 166 3.14 -13.75 14.00
CA ASP A 166 4.35 -13.88 14.81
C ASP A 166 5.57 -14.35 14.02
N ARG A 167 5.36 -15.11 12.95
CA ARG A 167 6.44 -15.61 12.06
C ARG A 167 7.18 -14.48 11.35
N PHE A 168 6.52 -13.33 11.17
CA PHE A 168 7.03 -12.20 10.38
C PHE A 168 7.14 -10.88 11.17
N SER A 169 6.76 -10.89 12.45
CA SER A 169 6.72 -9.69 13.32
C SER A 169 8.05 -8.93 13.39
N ASN A 170 9.17 -9.61 13.21
CA ASN A 170 10.51 -9.03 13.24
C ASN A 170 11.13 -8.83 11.83
N ARG A 171 10.36 -9.07 10.76
CA ARG A 171 10.88 -8.89 9.40
C ARG A 171 10.99 -7.40 9.06
N LYS A 172 12.11 -7.02 8.46
CA LYS A 172 12.23 -5.67 7.92
C LYS A 172 11.16 -5.47 6.85
N MET A 173 10.29 -4.49 7.08
CA MET A 173 9.23 -4.11 6.14
C MET A 173 9.34 -2.63 5.81
N THR A 174 9.16 -2.31 4.54
CA THR A 174 8.96 -0.96 4.07
C THR A 174 7.60 -0.86 3.39
N HIS A 175 6.88 0.23 3.63
CA HIS A 175 5.58 0.47 3.03
C HIS A 175 5.49 1.89 2.51
N TYR A 176 5.49 2.03 1.20
CA TYR A 176 5.31 3.28 0.48
C TYR A 176 4.14 3.11 -0.46
N ASN A 177 3.15 3.98 -0.38
CA ASN A 177 2.02 3.93 -1.29
C ASN A 177 1.64 5.32 -1.81
N THR A 178 0.77 5.38 -2.79
CA THR A 178 0.36 6.61 -3.45
C THR A 178 -1.15 6.75 -3.47
N GLY A 179 -1.65 7.97 -3.19
CA GLY A 179 -3.07 8.28 -3.27
C GLY A 179 -3.97 7.44 -2.35
N GLN A 180 -3.50 7.12 -1.16
CA GLN A 180 -4.26 6.28 -0.23
C GLN A 180 -5.47 7.02 0.34
N PRO A 181 -6.67 6.41 0.27
CA PRO A 181 -7.84 6.87 1.03
C PRO A 181 -7.68 6.59 2.53
N ARG A 182 -8.55 7.17 3.38
CA ARG A 182 -8.64 6.79 4.80
C ARG A 182 -9.17 5.36 4.92
N VAL A 183 -8.45 4.50 5.65
CA VAL A 183 -8.71 3.05 5.66
C VAL A 183 -9.60 2.61 6.81
N GLY A 184 -9.48 3.25 7.97
CA GLY A 184 -10.20 2.82 9.16
C GLY A 184 -10.46 3.95 10.16
N ASP A 185 -10.95 3.56 11.33
CA ASP A 185 -11.22 4.47 12.44
C ASP A 185 -9.96 4.91 13.20
N ALA A 186 -10.14 5.75 14.21
CA ALA A 186 -9.05 6.25 15.02
C ALA A 186 -8.26 5.14 15.75
N GLN A 187 -8.95 4.05 16.14
CA GLN A 187 -8.30 2.91 16.78
C GLN A 187 -7.39 2.18 15.78
N PHE A 188 -7.89 1.91 14.57
CA PHE A 188 -7.08 1.31 13.50
C PHE A 188 -5.90 2.19 13.13
N ALA A 189 -6.12 3.51 12.97
CA ALA A 189 -5.08 4.44 12.60
C ALA A 189 -3.93 4.46 13.63
N ALA A 190 -4.26 4.53 14.92
CA ALA A 190 -3.27 4.53 15.99
C ALA A 190 -2.51 3.19 16.08
N ALA A 191 -3.22 2.07 15.99
CA ALA A 191 -2.63 0.74 16.05
C ALA A 191 -1.69 0.48 14.86
N HIS A 192 -2.11 0.84 13.63
CA HIS A 192 -1.33 0.66 12.41
C HIS A 192 -0.05 1.51 12.42
N THR A 193 -0.15 2.80 12.79
CA THR A 193 1.02 3.71 12.87
C THR A 193 2.07 3.18 13.86
N LYS A 194 1.64 2.61 14.99
CA LYS A 194 2.54 2.00 15.96
C LYS A 194 3.16 0.71 15.44
N LEU A 195 2.39 -0.09 14.70
CA LEU A 195 2.79 -1.41 14.20
C LEU A 195 3.82 -1.29 13.06
N ILE A 196 3.68 -0.29 12.19
CA ILE A 196 4.50 -0.14 10.98
C ILE A 196 5.05 1.30 10.92
N PRO A 197 6.15 1.59 11.63
CA PRO A 197 6.71 2.95 11.69
C PRO A 197 7.32 3.44 10.37
N ASP A 198 7.79 2.52 9.51
CA ASP A 198 8.41 2.83 8.21
C ASP A 198 7.37 2.84 7.07
N PHE A 199 6.20 3.42 7.35
CA PHE A 199 5.13 3.60 6.39
C PHE A 199 4.93 5.06 6.02
N TYR A 200 4.85 5.34 4.72
CA TYR A 200 4.64 6.66 4.16
C TYR A 200 3.54 6.67 3.11
N ARG A 201 2.55 7.54 3.28
CA ARG A 201 1.51 7.83 2.30
C ARG A 201 1.94 9.01 1.45
N ILE A 202 2.17 8.78 0.17
CA ILE A 202 2.58 9.83 -0.76
C ILE A 202 1.32 10.39 -1.43
N THR A 203 1.17 11.72 -1.40
CA THR A 203 0.03 12.42 -2.01
C THR A 203 0.52 13.50 -2.97
N HIS A 204 -0.19 13.63 -4.09
CA HIS A 204 0.13 14.60 -5.13
C HIS A 204 -0.91 15.72 -5.17
N ALA A 205 -0.44 16.96 -5.11
CA ALA A 205 -1.18 18.18 -5.33
C ALA A 205 -2.60 18.15 -4.72
N ARG A 206 -3.65 18.12 -5.56
CA ARG A 206 -5.06 18.13 -5.16
C ARG A 206 -5.73 16.75 -5.27
N ASP A 207 -5.00 15.66 -5.09
CA ASP A 207 -5.55 14.31 -5.13
C ASP A 207 -6.80 14.19 -4.24
N THR A 208 -7.96 13.96 -4.86
CA THR A 208 -9.27 13.93 -4.18
C THR A 208 -9.43 12.69 -3.31
N VAL A 209 -8.77 11.58 -3.64
CA VAL A 209 -8.94 10.30 -2.93
C VAL A 209 -8.26 10.32 -1.58
N SER A 210 -7.15 11.06 -1.44
CA SER A 210 -6.41 11.16 -0.18
C SER A 210 -7.26 11.78 0.97
N HIS A 211 -8.38 12.47 0.67
CA HIS A 211 -9.29 13.01 1.67
C HIS A 211 -10.62 12.23 1.80
N ARG A 212 -10.70 11.05 1.21
CA ARG A 212 -11.88 10.16 1.27
C ARG A 212 -11.56 8.86 2.02
N PRO A 213 -12.56 8.23 2.65
CA PRO A 213 -13.85 8.78 3.07
C PRO A 213 -13.71 9.97 4.02
N SER A 214 -14.76 10.80 4.17
CA SER A 214 -14.69 11.97 5.03
C SER A 214 -14.59 11.61 6.52
N MET A 215 -13.98 12.50 7.33
CA MET A 215 -13.72 12.28 8.74
C MET A 215 -15.01 12.25 9.59
N ASP A 216 -16.07 12.95 9.17
CA ASP A 216 -17.39 12.90 9.80
C ASP A 216 -18.04 11.53 9.80
N ARG A 217 -17.57 10.62 8.95
CA ARG A 217 -17.93 9.20 8.93
C ARG A 217 -17.07 8.33 9.86
N GLY A 218 -16.20 8.93 10.66
CA GLY A 218 -15.34 8.24 11.62
C GLY A 218 -14.02 7.70 11.07
N PHE A 219 -13.66 8.05 9.83
CA PHE A 219 -12.40 7.62 9.23
C PHE A 219 -11.25 8.57 9.56
N ILE A 220 -10.10 8.00 9.90
CA ILE A 220 -8.87 8.73 10.20
C ILE A 220 -7.71 8.13 9.40
N HIS A 221 -6.80 8.97 8.94
CA HIS A 221 -5.55 8.50 8.34
C HIS A 221 -4.58 7.96 9.40
N HIS A 222 -3.90 6.90 9.06
CA HIS A 222 -2.72 6.38 9.76
C HIS A 222 -1.45 6.76 9.02
N ALA A 223 -0.30 6.67 9.71
CA ALA A 223 1.02 6.99 9.19
C ALA A 223 1.20 8.45 8.72
N LYS A 224 2.42 8.77 8.30
CA LYS A 224 2.77 10.12 7.82
C LYS A 224 2.32 10.33 6.38
N GLU A 225 1.84 11.54 6.09
CA GLU A 225 1.63 12.00 4.73
C GLU A 225 2.88 12.71 4.22
N ILE A 226 3.31 12.36 3.02
CA ILE A 226 4.34 13.03 2.24
C ILE A 226 3.64 13.73 1.08
N TRP A 227 3.38 15.01 1.25
CA TRP A 227 2.60 15.78 0.29
C TRP A 227 3.47 16.62 -0.64
N TYR A 228 3.34 16.36 -1.93
CA TYR A 228 3.96 17.14 -3.00
C TYR A 228 2.90 18.06 -3.62
N ASN A 229 2.90 19.33 -3.26
CA ASN A 229 2.05 20.35 -3.90
C ASN A 229 2.76 20.98 -5.11
N ASN A 230 3.23 20.13 -6.02
CA ASN A 230 3.99 20.51 -7.21
C ASN A 230 3.99 19.34 -8.22
N THR A 231 4.78 19.43 -9.29
CA THR A 231 4.86 18.44 -10.36
C THR A 231 5.61 17.15 -10.00
N MET A 232 6.11 17.03 -8.77
CA MET A 232 6.87 15.86 -8.30
C MET A 232 8.12 15.53 -9.14
N GLU A 233 8.76 16.53 -9.73
CA GLU A 233 10.05 16.32 -10.40
C GLU A 233 11.14 15.86 -9.42
N PRO A 234 12.18 15.16 -9.86
CA PRO A 234 13.29 14.79 -8.99
C PRO A 234 13.86 15.98 -8.22
N GLY A 235 13.93 15.86 -6.88
CA GLY A 235 14.39 16.94 -6.01
C GLY A 235 13.32 18.00 -5.66
N SER A 236 12.08 17.82 -6.11
CA SER A 236 10.98 18.71 -5.69
C SER A 236 10.79 18.69 -4.18
N PRO A 237 10.49 19.84 -3.55
CA PRO A 237 10.20 19.89 -2.12
C PRO A 237 8.87 19.18 -1.81
N TYR A 238 8.78 18.61 -0.61
CA TYR A 238 7.56 18.01 -0.07
C TYR A 238 7.33 18.44 1.37
N VAL A 239 6.10 18.33 1.82
CA VAL A 239 5.70 18.57 3.21
C VAL A 239 5.43 17.24 3.89
N VAL A 240 5.87 17.10 5.14
CA VAL A 240 5.61 15.92 5.97
C VAL A 240 4.60 16.28 7.04
N CYS A 241 3.47 15.58 7.06
CA CYS A 241 2.43 15.75 8.10
C CYS A 241 2.25 14.43 8.84
N ASP A 242 2.04 14.51 10.16
CA ASP A 242 1.92 13.31 11.01
C ASP A 242 0.66 12.49 10.72
N SER A 243 -0.37 13.13 10.18
CA SER A 243 -1.59 12.45 9.75
C SER A 243 -2.01 12.97 8.38
N GLU A 244 -2.40 14.21 8.24
CA GLU A 244 -2.98 14.78 7.02
C GLU A 244 -2.52 16.23 6.82
N CYS A 245 -2.02 16.52 5.61
CA CYS A 245 -1.62 17.87 5.24
C CYS A 245 -2.85 18.71 4.86
N PRO A 246 -2.90 19.99 5.26
CA PRO A 246 -4.00 20.87 4.90
C PRO A 246 -3.97 21.20 3.40
N GLY A 247 -5.15 21.41 2.80
CA GLY A 247 -5.29 21.84 1.42
C GLY A 247 -6.52 21.27 0.75
N ASP A 248 -6.94 21.90 -0.35
CA ASP A 248 -8.05 21.42 -1.16
C ASP A 248 -7.67 20.16 -1.94
N ARG A 249 -8.59 19.21 -1.98
CA ARG A 249 -8.40 17.92 -2.63
C ARG A 249 -9.62 17.59 -3.51
N ASP A 250 -9.56 17.98 -4.78
CA ASP A 250 -10.69 17.84 -5.71
C ASP A 250 -10.29 17.38 -7.12
N SER A 251 -9.04 16.90 -7.29
CA SER A 251 -8.50 16.53 -8.59
C SER A 251 -8.36 15.01 -8.75
N TRP A 252 -9.17 14.44 -9.67
CA TRP A 252 -8.99 13.07 -10.12
C TRP A 252 -7.79 12.90 -11.07
N TYR A 253 -7.33 13.97 -11.70
CA TYR A 253 -6.13 13.96 -12.54
C TYR A 253 -4.91 13.74 -11.66
N ASP A 254 -4.76 14.53 -10.58
CA ASP A 254 -3.64 14.41 -9.65
C ASP A 254 -3.62 13.06 -8.95
N HIS A 255 -4.81 12.46 -8.75
CA HIS A 255 -4.93 11.10 -8.20
C HIS A 255 -4.28 10.02 -9.07
N ARG A 256 -4.20 10.23 -10.36
CA ARG A 256 -3.67 9.25 -11.31
C ARG A 256 -2.20 9.49 -11.65
N LEU A 257 -1.70 10.69 -11.37
CA LEU A 257 -0.36 11.14 -11.76
C LEU A 257 0.55 11.25 -10.55
N TYR A 258 1.58 10.42 -10.50
CA TYR A 258 2.58 10.42 -9.44
C TYR A 258 3.98 10.36 -10.05
N PHE A 259 4.88 11.26 -9.60
CA PHE A 259 6.25 11.35 -10.10
C PHE A 259 6.32 11.44 -11.64
N GLY A 260 5.43 12.22 -12.26
CA GLY A 260 5.34 12.34 -13.71
C GLY A 260 4.77 11.10 -14.43
N THR A 261 4.30 10.08 -13.69
CA THR A 261 3.81 8.82 -14.25
C THR A 261 2.30 8.67 -14.04
N HIS A 262 1.55 8.49 -15.11
CA HIS A 262 0.15 8.08 -15.05
C HIS A 262 0.07 6.59 -14.74
N ILE A 263 -0.09 6.27 -13.45
CA ILE A 263 0.19 4.93 -12.88
C ILE A 263 -0.52 3.80 -13.63
N GLY A 264 -1.83 3.94 -13.86
CA GLY A 264 -2.62 2.89 -14.49
C GLY A 264 -2.26 2.67 -15.95
N ASP A 265 -2.09 3.74 -16.73
CA ASP A 265 -1.79 3.63 -18.16
C ASP A 265 -0.37 3.13 -18.39
N TYR A 266 0.59 3.60 -17.61
CA TYR A 266 1.96 3.09 -17.65
C TYR A 266 2.02 1.57 -17.46
N GLY A 267 1.28 1.05 -16.48
CA GLY A 267 1.20 -0.40 -16.25
C GLY A 267 0.55 -1.15 -17.40
N ARG A 268 -0.60 -0.69 -17.91
CA ARG A 268 -1.30 -1.33 -19.05
C ARG A 268 -0.44 -1.41 -20.30
N LEU A 269 0.46 -0.46 -20.50
CA LEU A 269 1.41 -0.40 -21.61
C LEU A 269 2.71 -1.15 -21.32
N GLY A 270 2.72 -2.01 -20.29
CA GLY A 270 3.87 -2.82 -19.92
C GLY A 270 5.07 -1.99 -19.48
N CYS A 271 4.82 -0.89 -18.79
CA CYS A 271 5.83 0.03 -18.26
C CYS A 271 6.79 0.53 -19.36
N SER A 272 6.24 0.93 -20.51
CA SER A 272 6.98 1.50 -21.62
C SER A 272 6.87 3.03 -21.60
N THR A 273 7.96 3.73 -21.86
CA THR A 273 8.08 5.19 -21.79
C THR A 273 7.42 5.95 -22.95
N HIS A 274 6.67 5.30 -23.81
CA HIS A 274 6.04 5.91 -24.98
C HIS A 274 4.60 6.35 -24.73
N VAL A 275 4.36 7.02 -23.59
CA VAL A 275 3.08 7.72 -23.38
C VAL A 275 3.32 8.99 -22.57
N LEU A 276 3.68 9.99 -23.28
CA LEU A 276 3.39 11.39 -22.96
C LEU A 276 2.66 11.97 -24.14
#